data_51e5613d88c252fff62542ce33002afb
#
_entry.id   51e5613d88c252fff62542ce33002afb
#
_cell.length_a   1.000
_cell.length_b   1.000
_cell.length_c   1.000
_cell.angle_alpha   90.00
_cell.angle_beta   90.00
_cell.angle_gamma   90.00
#
_symmetry.space_group_name_H-M   'P 1'
#
loop_
_entity.id
_entity.type
_entity.pdbx_description
1 polymer ?
#
loop_
_entity_poly.entity_id
_entity_poly.type
_entity_poly.pdbx_seq_one_letter_code
_entity_poly.pdbx_strand_id
1 'polypeptide(L)'
;MMIAVVLIFALIIGIVGYFGYRYYLEKTYPLGYQDYVERYAKENRISKYLVYAVIKTESGFRPDAVSNVGARGLMQIMEDTFDWIKFKSDDEETVYYDMYDPKTNIDFG
;
A
#
# COMPACT_ATOMS: atom_id res chain seq x y z
N MET A 1 -14.25 -34.74 31.25
CA MET A 1 -13.78 -33.47 31.86
C MET A 1 -12.39 -33.07 31.39
N MET A 2 -11.43 -33.99 31.36
CA MET A 2 -10.07 -33.72 30.85
C MET A 2 -10.02 -33.31 29.36
N ILE A 3 -10.82 -33.99 28.52
CA ILE A 3 -10.91 -33.66 27.08
C ILE A 3 -11.48 -32.26 26.85
N ALA A 4 -12.50 -31.85 27.61
CA ALA A 4 -13.07 -30.51 27.50
C ALA A 4 -12.05 -29.42 27.89
N VAL A 5 -11.25 -29.66 28.91
CA VAL A 5 -10.18 -28.73 29.34
C VAL A 5 -9.11 -28.62 28.26
N VAL A 6 -8.69 -29.70 27.65
CA VAL A 6 -7.71 -29.72 26.56
C VAL A 6 -8.24 -28.95 25.34
N LEU A 7 -9.50 -29.13 24.97
CA LEU A 7 -10.12 -28.42 23.86
C LEU A 7 -10.22 -26.92 24.13
N ILE A 8 -10.53 -26.52 25.34
CA ILE A 8 -10.58 -25.11 25.75
C ILE A 8 -9.18 -24.48 25.65
N PHE A 9 -8.14 -25.17 26.13
CA PHE A 9 -6.76 -24.70 26.01
C PHE A 9 -6.33 -24.56 24.56
N ALA A 10 -6.65 -25.54 23.71
CA ALA A 10 -6.33 -25.49 22.29
C ALA A 10 -7.03 -24.30 21.61
N LEU A 11 -8.28 -24.04 21.97
CA LEU A 11 -9.04 -22.90 21.42
C LEU A 11 -8.41 -21.57 21.85
N ILE A 12 -8.03 -21.43 23.12
CA ILE A 12 -7.39 -20.21 23.64
C ILE A 12 -6.06 -19.98 22.94
N ILE A 13 -5.24 -21.00 22.78
CA ILE A 13 -3.95 -20.90 22.04
C ILE A 13 -4.19 -20.49 20.59
N GLY A 14 -5.20 -21.05 19.94
CA GLY A 14 -5.57 -20.69 18.58
C GLY A 14 -5.98 -19.21 18.45
N ILE A 15 -6.80 -18.73 19.40
CA ILE A 15 -7.25 -17.34 19.43
C ILE A 15 -6.07 -16.39 19.68
N VAL A 16 -5.25 -16.66 20.69
CA VAL A 16 -4.06 -15.85 21.02
C VAL A 16 -3.10 -15.83 19.83
N GLY A 17 -2.85 -16.99 19.20
CA GLY A 17 -2.01 -17.08 18.01
C GLY A 17 -2.55 -16.28 16.84
N TYR A 18 -3.86 -16.34 16.61
CA TYR A 18 -4.52 -15.54 15.55
C TYR A 18 -4.37 -14.04 15.77
N PHE A 19 -4.69 -13.54 16.97
CA PHE A 19 -4.55 -12.12 17.27
C PHE A 19 -3.08 -11.66 17.29
N GLY A 20 -2.17 -12.48 17.80
CA GLY A 20 -0.74 -12.21 17.76
C GLY A 20 -0.20 -12.11 16.32
N TYR A 21 -0.62 -13.01 15.43
CA TYR A 21 -0.26 -12.99 14.01
C TYR A 21 -0.84 -11.77 13.30
N ARG A 22 -2.10 -11.43 13.57
CA ARG A 22 -2.74 -10.22 13.04
C ARG A 22 -1.99 -8.96 13.49
N TYR A 23 -1.67 -8.84 14.77
CA TYR A 23 -0.89 -7.73 15.31
C TYR A 23 0.49 -7.64 14.64
N TYR A 24 1.18 -8.76 14.47
CA TYR A 24 2.47 -8.83 13.78
C TYR A 24 2.37 -8.34 12.34
N LEU A 25 1.37 -8.78 11.60
CA LEU A 25 1.15 -8.35 10.21
C LEU A 25 0.85 -6.86 10.13
N GLU A 26 -0.01 -6.34 10.98
CA GLU A 26 -0.37 -4.92 10.99
C GLU A 26 0.82 -4.01 11.33
N LYS A 27 1.70 -4.47 12.23
CA LYS A 27 2.89 -3.72 12.62
C LYS A 27 4.02 -3.83 11.59
N THR A 28 4.22 -5.00 11.00
CA THR A 28 5.30 -5.26 10.03
C THR A 28 4.94 -4.77 8.63
N TYR A 29 3.66 -4.87 8.26
CA TYR A 29 3.11 -4.48 6.97
C TYR A 29 1.95 -3.48 7.15
N PRO A 30 2.23 -2.27 7.66
CA PRO A 30 1.16 -1.30 7.84
C PRO A 30 0.54 -0.96 6.48
N LEU A 31 -0.78 -1.10 6.38
CA LEU A 31 -1.55 -0.68 5.23
C LEU A 31 -1.80 0.83 5.35
N GLY A 32 -0.85 1.62 4.90
CA GLY A 32 -1.00 3.06 4.84
C GLY A 32 -1.85 3.50 3.66
N TYR A 33 -2.46 4.67 3.80
CA TYR A 33 -3.18 5.34 2.70
C TYR A 33 -4.38 4.56 2.17
N GLN A 34 -5.08 3.83 3.03
CA GLN A 34 -6.22 2.97 2.67
C GLN A 34 -7.29 3.71 1.86
N ASP A 35 -7.65 4.93 2.27
CA ASP A 35 -8.68 5.72 1.60
C ASP A 35 -8.32 5.99 0.13
N TYR A 36 -7.09 6.36 -0.14
CA TYR A 36 -6.61 6.63 -1.51
C TYR A 36 -6.51 5.35 -2.32
N VAL A 37 -5.92 4.29 -1.76
CA VAL A 37 -5.73 3.01 -2.44
C VAL A 37 -7.06 2.38 -2.80
N GLU A 38 -7.99 2.28 -1.86
CA GLU A 38 -9.30 1.69 -2.10
C GLU A 38 -10.11 2.48 -3.11
N ARG A 39 -10.08 3.80 -3.02
CA ARG A 39 -10.77 4.68 -3.95
C ARG A 39 -10.26 4.52 -5.39
N TYR A 40 -8.95 4.67 -5.61
CA TYR A 40 -8.39 4.62 -6.95
C TYR A 40 -8.39 3.20 -7.53
N ALA A 41 -8.22 2.17 -6.72
CA ALA A 41 -8.35 0.79 -7.17
C ALA A 41 -9.77 0.51 -7.67
N LYS A 42 -10.79 0.97 -6.95
CA LYS A 42 -12.19 0.84 -7.34
C LYS A 42 -12.52 1.62 -8.63
N GLU A 43 -12.06 2.87 -8.71
CA GLU A 43 -12.26 3.73 -9.90
C GLU A 43 -11.63 3.13 -11.16
N ASN A 44 -10.49 2.48 -11.04
CA ASN A 44 -9.75 1.87 -12.15
C ASN A 44 -10.01 0.38 -12.34
N ARG A 45 -10.90 -0.21 -11.55
CA ARG A 45 -11.29 -1.63 -11.61
C ARG A 45 -10.11 -2.59 -11.46
N ILE A 46 -9.19 -2.25 -10.57
CA ILE A 46 -8.04 -3.10 -10.22
C ILE A 46 -8.13 -3.54 -8.77
N SER A 47 -7.42 -4.63 -8.42
CA SER A 47 -7.37 -5.13 -7.05
C SER A 47 -6.63 -4.15 -6.14
N LYS A 48 -7.25 -3.76 -5.02
CA LYS A 48 -6.56 -2.98 -3.98
C LYS A 48 -5.33 -3.70 -3.43
N TYR A 49 -5.35 -5.02 -3.37
CA TYR A 49 -4.21 -5.82 -2.90
C TYR A 49 -3.02 -5.72 -3.84
N LEU A 50 -3.25 -5.63 -5.14
CA LEU A 50 -2.20 -5.37 -6.12
C LEU A 50 -1.56 -4.00 -5.88
N VAL A 51 -2.35 -2.97 -5.65
CA VAL A 51 -1.85 -1.61 -5.36
C VAL A 51 -1.01 -1.61 -4.08
N TYR A 52 -1.49 -2.23 -3.01
CA TYR A 52 -0.72 -2.38 -1.77
C TYR A 52 0.61 -3.11 -1.98
N ALA A 53 0.60 -4.19 -2.76
CA ALA A 53 1.82 -4.95 -3.06
C ALA A 53 2.84 -4.12 -3.83
N VAL A 54 2.42 -3.31 -4.79
CA VAL A 54 3.27 -2.38 -5.54
C VAL A 54 3.88 -1.34 -4.61
N ILE A 55 3.08 -0.67 -3.79
CA ILE A 55 3.55 0.34 -2.83
C ILE A 55 4.56 -0.27 -1.86
N LYS A 56 4.28 -1.46 -1.32
CA LYS A 56 5.19 -2.15 -0.40
C LYS A 56 6.53 -2.49 -1.07
N THR A 57 6.49 -2.99 -2.28
CA THR A 57 7.68 -3.39 -3.05
C THR A 57 8.51 -2.17 -3.47
N GLU A 58 7.84 -1.11 -3.93
CA GLU A 58 8.52 0.07 -4.50
C GLU A 58 9.08 1.01 -3.45
N SER A 59 8.35 1.30 -2.40
CA SER A 59 8.72 2.31 -1.40
C SER A 59 8.67 1.86 0.05
N GLY A 60 8.07 0.71 0.34
CA GLY A 60 7.76 0.31 1.71
C GLY A 60 6.84 1.30 2.43
N PHE A 61 5.90 1.90 1.73
CA PHE A 61 4.98 2.95 2.20
C PHE A 61 5.66 4.27 2.62
N ARG A 62 6.82 4.58 2.04
CA ARG A 62 7.51 5.86 2.29
C ARG A 62 7.19 6.87 1.19
N PRO A 63 6.44 7.94 1.49
CA PRO A 63 6.04 8.92 0.48
C PRO A 63 7.20 9.75 -0.07
N ASP A 64 8.30 9.86 0.69
CA ASP A 64 9.50 10.61 0.34
C ASP A 64 10.59 9.75 -0.34
N ALA A 65 10.29 8.49 -0.65
CA ALA A 65 11.25 7.58 -1.26
C ALA A 65 11.71 8.07 -2.65
N VAL A 66 13.01 8.02 -2.88
CA VAL A 66 13.65 8.34 -4.17
C VAL A 66 14.63 7.22 -4.49
N SER A 67 14.52 6.62 -5.67
CA SER A 67 15.45 5.59 -6.12
C SER A 67 16.73 6.19 -6.70
N ASN A 68 17.74 5.32 -6.97
CA ASN A 68 19.00 5.72 -7.61
C ASN A 68 18.81 6.28 -9.03
N VAL A 69 17.69 5.96 -9.68
CA VAL A 69 17.33 6.44 -11.02
C VAL A 69 16.31 7.59 -10.98
N GLY A 70 15.98 8.10 -9.79
CA GLY A 70 15.10 9.25 -9.61
C GLY A 70 13.61 8.94 -9.56
N ALA A 71 13.20 7.67 -9.46
CA ALA A 71 11.80 7.32 -9.23
C ALA A 71 11.34 7.84 -7.87
N ARG A 72 10.13 8.41 -7.79
CA ARG A 72 9.63 9.14 -6.62
C ARG A 72 8.36 8.58 -6.02
N GLY A 73 8.29 8.62 -4.70
CA GLY A 73 7.09 8.44 -3.90
C GLY A 73 6.66 6.99 -3.70
N LEU A 74 5.44 6.81 -3.26
CA LEU A 74 4.88 5.52 -2.86
C LEU A 74 4.96 4.45 -3.93
N MET A 75 4.64 4.79 -5.17
CA MET A 75 4.64 3.85 -6.31
C MET A 75 5.86 4.01 -7.21
N GLN A 76 6.82 4.82 -6.81
CA GLN A 76 8.09 5.05 -7.53
C GLN A 76 7.87 5.43 -8.99
N ILE A 77 7.27 6.59 -9.20
CA ILE A 77 7.00 7.13 -10.54
C ILE A 77 8.27 7.76 -11.11
N MET A 78 8.66 7.32 -12.27
CA MET A 78 9.74 7.92 -13.06
C MET A 78 9.26 9.20 -13.74
N GLU A 79 10.18 10.14 -13.97
CA GLU A 79 9.86 11.42 -14.63
C GLU A 79 9.27 11.22 -16.03
N ASP A 80 9.84 10.32 -16.82
CA ASP A 80 9.32 9.99 -18.17
C ASP A 80 7.89 9.45 -18.12
N THR A 81 7.60 8.58 -17.14
CA THR A 81 6.24 8.05 -16.92
C THR A 81 5.30 9.16 -16.48
N PHE A 82 5.75 10.04 -15.60
CA PHE A 82 5.00 11.20 -15.15
C PHE A 82 4.62 12.10 -16.33
N ASP A 83 5.58 12.46 -17.18
CA ASP A 83 5.35 13.30 -18.35
C ASP A 83 4.38 12.64 -19.33
N TRP A 84 4.49 11.34 -19.53
CA TRP A 84 3.57 10.59 -20.39
C TRP A 84 2.14 10.60 -19.84
N ILE A 85 1.96 10.40 -18.53
CA ILE A 85 0.64 10.44 -17.88
C ILE A 85 0.03 11.83 -17.99
N LYS A 86 0.80 12.88 -17.74
CA LYS A 86 0.36 14.27 -17.91
C LYS A 86 -0.13 14.53 -19.33
N PHE A 87 0.62 14.10 -20.31
CA PHE A 87 0.24 14.23 -21.71
C PHE A 87 -1.08 13.51 -22.03
N LYS A 88 -1.27 12.29 -21.48
CA LYS A 88 -2.48 11.50 -21.69
C LYS A 88 -3.71 12.04 -20.96
N SER A 89 -3.51 12.63 -19.80
CA SER A 89 -4.60 13.17 -18.95
C SER A 89 -4.91 14.64 -19.18
N ASP A 90 -4.14 15.31 -20.03
CA ASP A 90 -4.25 16.75 -20.26
C ASP A 90 -4.10 17.59 -18.96
N ASP A 91 -3.27 17.09 -18.05
CA ASP A 91 -2.98 17.75 -16.77
C ASP A 91 -1.81 18.71 -16.91
N GLU A 92 -2.09 20.01 -16.84
CA GLU A 92 -1.08 21.05 -16.93
C GLU A 92 -0.59 21.56 -15.56
N GLU A 93 -1.31 21.27 -14.49
CA GLU A 93 -1.07 21.85 -13.17
C GLU A 93 -0.09 21.03 -12.32
N THR A 94 -0.17 19.70 -12.36
CA THR A 94 0.65 18.81 -11.56
C THR A 94 2.12 18.89 -11.99
N VAL A 95 3.02 19.04 -11.03
CA VAL A 95 4.47 19.03 -11.26
C VAL A 95 5.11 17.78 -10.67
N TYR A 96 6.31 17.42 -11.13
CA TYR A 96 6.96 16.17 -10.71
C TYR A 96 7.26 16.12 -9.20
N TYR A 97 7.42 17.26 -8.55
CA TYR A 97 7.53 17.34 -7.09
C TYR A 97 6.28 16.78 -6.37
N ASP A 98 5.11 16.90 -7.00
CA ASP A 98 3.85 16.39 -6.43
C ASP A 98 3.80 14.87 -6.31
N MET A 99 4.77 14.15 -6.91
CA MET A 99 4.92 12.71 -6.73
C MET A 99 5.31 12.32 -5.31
N TYR A 100 5.69 13.26 -4.47
CA TYR A 100 5.84 13.07 -3.03
C TYR A 100 4.52 13.15 -2.26
N ASP A 101 3.47 13.71 -2.85
CA ASP A 101 2.13 13.68 -2.28
C ASP A 101 1.50 12.30 -2.44
N PRO A 102 1.11 11.63 -1.33
CA PRO A 102 0.61 10.26 -1.38
C PRO A 102 -0.58 10.06 -2.32
N LYS A 103 -1.55 10.96 -2.25
CA LYS A 103 -2.76 10.89 -3.09
C LYS A 103 -2.42 10.99 -4.58
N THR A 104 -1.64 12.00 -4.95
CA THR A 104 -1.24 12.25 -6.33
C THR A 104 -0.38 11.12 -6.88
N ASN A 105 0.56 10.59 -6.08
CA ASN A 105 1.39 9.46 -6.47
C ASN A 105 0.57 8.20 -6.75
N ILE A 106 -0.37 7.85 -5.88
CA ILE A 106 -1.23 6.67 -6.06
C ILE A 106 -2.15 6.85 -7.27
N ASP A 107 -2.64 8.06 -7.52
CA ASP A 107 -3.48 8.36 -8.69
C ASP A 107 -2.70 8.19 -10.00
N PHE A 108 -1.44 8.62 -10.05
CA PHE A 108 -0.57 8.48 -11.22
C PHE A 108 0.00 7.06 -11.40
N GLY A 109 0.10 6.32 -10.32
CA GLY A 109 0.68 4.98 -10.31
C GLY A 109 -0.17 3.83 -10.88
#